data_c22ff16800c3b4f7e51ef36984ff4dd6
#
_entry.id   c22ff16800c3b4f7e51ef36984ff4dd6
#
_cell.length_a   1.000
_cell.length_b   1.000
_cell.length_c   1.000
_cell.angle_alpha   90.00
_cell.angle_beta   90.00
_cell.angle_gamma   90.00
#
_symmetry.space_group_name_H-M   'P 1'
#
loop_
_entity.id
_entity.type
_entity.pdbx_description
1 polymer ?
#
loop_
_entity_poly.entity_id
_entity_poly.type
_entity_poly.pdbx_seq_one_letter_code
_entity_poly.pdbx_strand_id
1 'polypeptide(L)'
;MDLGIKGKWAILAGSSRGLGRACAESIAREGTNVVINGRLQADVDVAVAELTSRYGVTAVGVVGDSATSSVQDELMAACPTPDILLLNGQGPSPKSFLDIEIDDWNAAVLQALTGPLGLVQRVVPGMRERGFGRIVAVSSAMVKSPNSFMSLSHGTRLGLTGVLKGLSKDLAQFNITVNQLLPERFDTARQEQMAHVAMKFLGITYEEARAQQIASIKAGRLGRPDEFGDAFAFLCAAQAGYISGQNLQLDGGSYEGVF
;
A
#
# COMPACT_ATOMS: atom_id res chain seq x y z
N MET A 1 -7.84 -11.83 -18.52
CA MET A 1 -7.24 -13.01 -17.80
C MET A 1 -8.08 -13.18 -16.55
N ASP A 2 -8.56 -14.37 -16.25
CA ASP A 2 -9.19 -14.63 -14.96
C ASP A 2 -8.09 -14.75 -13.90
N LEU A 3 -8.16 -13.92 -12.86
CA LEU A 3 -7.16 -13.90 -11.78
C LEU A 3 -7.41 -14.98 -10.71
N GLY A 4 -8.53 -15.70 -10.77
CA GLY A 4 -8.89 -16.74 -9.79
C GLY A 4 -9.14 -16.23 -8.37
N ILE A 5 -9.57 -14.95 -8.24
CA ILE A 5 -9.82 -14.30 -6.94
C ILE A 5 -11.29 -13.93 -6.74
N LYS A 6 -12.16 -14.27 -7.66
CA LYS A 6 -13.60 -14.02 -7.54
C LYS A 6 -14.18 -14.69 -6.29
N GLY A 7 -14.98 -13.96 -5.54
CA GLY A 7 -15.62 -14.41 -4.30
C GLY A 7 -14.70 -14.48 -3.08
N LYS A 8 -13.39 -14.25 -3.24
CA LYS A 8 -12.44 -14.12 -2.13
C LYS A 8 -12.69 -12.85 -1.33
N TRP A 9 -12.07 -12.74 -0.15
CA TRP A 9 -12.16 -11.59 0.71
C TRP A 9 -10.81 -10.91 0.90
N ALA A 10 -10.82 -9.58 0.88
CA ALA A 10 -9.64 -8.76 1.10
C ALA A 10 -9.83 -7.76 2.23
N ILE A 11 -8.84 -7.66 3.13
CA ILE A 11 -8.68 -6.52 4.03
C ILE A 11 -7.71 -5.55 3.39
N LEU A 12 -8.14 -4.29 3.19
CA LEU A 12 -7.37 -3.28 2.50
C LEU A 12 -7.15 -2.06 3.42
N ALA A 13 -6.01 -2.04 4.12
CA ALA A 13 -5.64 -0.90 4.95
C ALA A 13 -5.40 0.36 4.10
N GLY A 14 -5.85 1.53 4.57
CA GLY A 14 -5.64 2.81 3.91
C GLY A 14 -6.17 2.89 2.48
N SER A 15 -7.36 2.31 2.22
CA SER A 15 -7.91 2.08 0.88
C SER A 15 -9.10 2.96 0.51
N SER A 16 -9.47 3.94 1.34
CA SER A 16 -10.57 4.84 1.00
C SER A 16 -10.21 5.85 -0.11
N ARG A 17 -8.91 6.13 -0.35
CA ARG A 17 -8.40 7.08 -1.35
C ARG A 17 -7.07 6.64 -1.97
N GLY A 18 -6.66 7.33 -3.05
CA GLY A 18 -5.33 7.21 -3.66
C GLY A 18 -4.99 5.80 -4.15
N LEU A 19 -3.75 5.37 -3.95
CA LEU A 19 -3.27 4.06 -4.42
C LEU A 19 -3.99 2.89 -3.75
N GLY A 20 -4.31 3.01 -2.47
CA GLY A 20 -5.11 1.99 -1.77
C GLY A 20 -6.50 1.82 -2.38
N ARG A 21 -7.15 2.93 -2.79
CA ARG A 21 -8.43 2.91 -3.48
C ARG A 21 -8.30 2.24 -4.85
N ALA A 22 -7.27 2.56 -5.61
CA ALA A 22 -7.01 1.93 -6.90
C ALA A 22 -6.79 0.41 -6.76
N CYS A 23 -6.10 -0.04 -5.70
CA CYS A 23 -5.99 -1.47 -5.36
C CYS A 23 -7.36 -2.10 -5.11
N ALA A 24 -8.22 -1.41 -4.35
CA ALA A 24 -9.57 -1.89 -4.05
C ALA A 24 -10.42 -2.03 -5.32
N GLU A 25 -10.37 -1.04 -6.21
CA GLU A 25 -11.10 -1.06 -7.48
C GLU A 25 -10.64 -2.20 -8.39
N SER A 26 -9.33 -2.41 -8.51
CA SER A 26 -8.78 -3.45 -9.37
C SER A 26 -9.21 -4.85 -8.95
N ILE A 27 -9.21 -5.18 -7.66
CA ILE A 27 -9.65 -6.51 -7.22
C ILE A 27 -11.18 -6.64 -7.12
N ALA A 28 -11.90 -5.55 -6.83
CA ALA A 28 -13.36 -5.55 -6.86
C ALA A 28 -13.89 -5.80 -8.29
N ARG A 29 -13.21 -5.23 -9.31
CA ARG A 29 -13.47 -5.50 -10.72
C ARG A 29 -13.36 -7.01 -11.06
N GLU A 30 -12.49 -7.72 -10.38
CA GLU A 30 -12.30 -9.17 -10.48
C GLU A 30 -13.26 -9.98 -9.59
N GLY A 31 -14.23 -9.31 -8.93
CA GLY A 31 -15.27 -9.96 -8.11
C GLY A 31 -14.83 -10.32 -6.69
N THR A 32 -13.76 -9.70 -6.16
CA THR A 32 -13.31 -9.89 -4.78
C THR A 32 -14.10 -9.00 -3.83
N ASN A 33 -14.61 -9.55 -2.73
CA ASN A 33 -15.24 -8.79 -1.65
C ASN A 33 -14.17 -8.05 -0.84
N VAL A 34 -14.47 -6.84 -0.36
CA VAL A 34 -13.45 -5.96 0.22
C VAL A 34 -13.88 -5.33 1.54
N VAL A 35 -12.95 -5.26 2.47
CA VAL A 35 -13.04 -4.37 3.63
C VAL A 35 -12.20 -3.13 3.34
N ILE A 36 -12.84 -1.98 3.29
CA ILE A 36 -12.25 -0.67 3.02
C ILE A 36 -11.93 0.02 4.33
N ASN A 37 -10.69 0.45 4.49
CA ASN A 37 -10.27 1.19 5.66
C ASN A 37 -9.79 2.61 5.30
N GLY A 38 -10.12 3.54 6.15
CA GLY A 38 -9.68 4.93 6.07
C GLY A 38 -9.98 5.68 7.36
N ARG A 39 -9.36 6.85 7.54
CA ARG A 39 -9.52 7.65 8.77
C ARG A 39 -10.74 8.57 8.77
N LEU A 40 -11.30 8.85 7.61
CA LEU A 40 -12.44 9.74 7.45
C LEU A 40 -13.67 8.94 7.03
N GLN A 41 -14.74 9.01 7.83
CA GLN A 41 -15.99 8.30 7.59
C GLN A 41 -16.53 8.57 6.17
N ALA A 42 -16.61 9.82 5.76
CA ALA A 42 -17.15 10.21 4.46
C ALA A 42 -16.40 9.54 3.28
N ASP A 43 -15.07 9.43 3.35
CA ASP A 43 -14.27 8.79 2.30
C ASP A 43 -14.50 7.27 2.26
N VAL A 44 -14.67 6.65 3.42
CA VAL A 44 -14.95 5.21 3.53
C VAL A 44 -16.34 4.92 2.97
N ASP A 45 -17.35 5.71 3.33
CA ASP A 45 -18.73 5.55 2.86
C ASP A 45 -18.84 5.68 1.34
N VAL A 46 -18.20 6.70 0.76
CA VAL A 46 -18.13 6.90 -0.69
C VAL A 46 -17.47 5.69 -1.36
N ALA A 47 -16.34 5.24 -0.79
CA ALA A 47 -15.61 4.11 -1.33
C ALA A 47 -16.44 2.82 -1.35
N VAL A 48 -17.12 2.52 -0.26
CA VAL A 48 -18.00 1.34 -0.13
C VAL A 48 -19.16 1.41 -1.12
N ALA A 49 -19.87 2.56 -1.18
CA ALA A 49 -21.02 2.75 -2.07
C ALA A 49 -20.63 2.58 -3.55
N GLU A 50 -19.53 3.19 -3.98
CA GLU A 50 -19.07 3.11 -5.36
C GLU A 50 -18.62 1.70 -5.75
N LEU A 51 -17.87 0.99 -4.89
CA LEU A 51 -17.42 -0.37 -5.19
C LEU A 51 -18.59 -1.34 -5.27
N THR A 52 -19.54 -1.24 -4.34
CA THR A 52 -20.73 -2.06 -4.35
C THR A 52 -21.59 -1.81 -5.60
N SER A 53 -21.87 -0.55 -5.93
CA SER A 53 -22.72 -0.20 -7.07
C SER A 53 -22.08 -0.53 -8.42
N ARG A 54 -20.77 -0.31 -8.55
CA ARG A 54 -20.05 -0.46 -9.82
C ARG A 54 -19.68 -1.90 -10.15
N TYR A 55 -19.33 -2.69 -9.13
CA TYR A 55 -18.77 -4.04 -9.34
C TYR A 55 -19.66 -5.17 -8.79
N GLY A 56 -20.72 -4.85 -8.03
CA GLY A 56 -21.64 -5.84 -7.47
C GLY A 56 -21.01 -6.74 -6.39
N VAL A 57 -19.88 -6.30 -5.81
CA VAL A 57 -19.21 -7.03 -4.72
C VAL A 57 -19.73 -6.57 -3.36
N THR A 58 -19.51 -7.38 -2.33
CA THR A 58 -19.71 -6.94 -0.95
C THR A 58 -18.54 -6.06 -0.54
N ALA A 59 -18.82 -4.80 -0.17
CA ALA A 59 -17.85 -3.90 0.40
C ALA A 59 -18.29 -3.47 1.81
N VAL A 60 -17.38 -3.53 2.78
CA VAL A 60 -17.62 -3.15 4.19
C VAL A 60 -16.63 -2.06 4.56
N GLY A 61 -17.08 -1.02 5.29
CA GLY A 61 -16.24 0.07 5.75
C GLY A 61 -15.78 -0.13 7.19
N VAL A 62 -14.51 0.16 7.48
CA VAL A 62 -13.95 0.26 8.82
C VAL A 62 -13.18 1.57 8.94
N VAL A 63 -13.59 2.43 9.87
CA VAL A 63 -13.03 3.77 10.05
C VAL A 63 -12.01 3.76 11.19
N GLY A 64 -10.82 4.28 10.93
CA GLY A 64 -9.79 4.42 11.96
C GLY A 64 -8.38 4.24 11.42
N ASP A 65 -7.43 4.35 12.34
CA ASP A 65 -6.02 4.13 12.04
C ASP A 65 -5.67 2.64 12.11
N SER A 66 -5.41 2.03 10.95
CA SER A 66 -5.07 0.60 10.84
C SER A 66 -3.76 0.19 11.55
N ALA A 67 -2.98 1.14 12.04
CA ALA A 67 -1.81 0.85 12.87
C ALA A 67 -2.18 0.52 14.33
N THR A 68 -3.41 0.83 14.77
CA THR A 68 -3.88 0.58 16.13
C THR A 68 -4.52 -0.80 16.27
N SER A 69 -4.33 -1.43 17.44
CA SER A 69 -4.87 -2.77 17.72
C SER A 69 -6.40 -2.80 17.63
N SER A 70 -7.09 -1.76 18.16
CA SER A 70 -8.56 -1.70 18.12
C SER A 70 -9.13 -1.73 16.72
N VAL A 71 -8.57 -0.92 15.79
CA VAL A 71 -9.01 -0.91 14.39
C VAL A 71 -8.67 -2.21 13.67
N GLN A 72 -7.53 -2.84 14.02
CA GLN A 72 -7.19 -4.17 13.49
C GLN A 72 -8.18 -5.24 13.94
N ASP A 73 -8.68 -5.18 15.16
CA ASP A 73 -9.70 -6.09 15.66
C ASP A 73 -11.05 -5.86 14.95
N GLU A 74 -11.41 -4.61 14.66
CA GLU A 74 -12.59 -4.26 13.84
C GLU A 74 -12.45 -4.76 12.39
N LEU A 75 -11.27 -4.63 11.78
CA LEU A 75 -10.99 -5.17 10.45
C LEU A 75 -11.16 -6.69 10.39
N MET A 76 -10.67 -7.40 11.40
CA MET A 76 -10.86 -8.84 11.50
C MET A 76 -12.31 -9.22 11.78
N ALA A 77 -13.04 -8.44 12.56
CA ALA A 77 -14.47 -8.66 12.80
C ALA A 77 -15.30 -8.45 11.51
N ALA A 78 -14.92 -7.46 10.68
CA ALA A 78 -15.56 -7.21 9.38
C ALA A 78 -15.24 -8.30 8.34
N CYS A 79 -14.10 -8.97 8.44
CA CYS A 79 -13.68 -10.06 7.58
C CYS A 79 -12.90 -11.12 8.37
N PRO A 80 -13.55 -12.11 8.98
CA PRO A 80 -12.88 -13.13 9.78
C PRO A 80 -11.96 -14.07 8.98
N THR A 81 -12.17 -14.16 7.67
CA THR A 81 -11.44 -15.09 6.80
C THR A 81 -10.81 -14.39 5.58
N PRO A 82 -9.90 -13.42 5.79
CA PRO A 82 -9.28 -12.73 4.67
C PRO A 82 -8.33 -13.64 3.89
N ASP A 83 -8.46 -13.59 2.55
CA ASP A 83 -7.57 -14.26 1.60
C ASP A 83 -6.46 -13.32 1.10
N ILE A 84 -6.76 -12.03 1.08
CA ILE A 84 -5.88 -10.98 0.58
C ILE A 84 -5.73 -9.90 1.64
N LEU A 85 -4.48 -9.43 1.84
CA LEU A 85 -4.17 -8.31 2.72
C LEU A 85 -3.36 -7.26 1.97
N LEU A 86 -3.88 -6.03 1.91
CA LEU A 86 -3.11 -4.85 1.52
C LEU A 86 -2.62 -4.13 2.77
N LEU A 87 -1.30 -4.00 2.90
CA LEU A 87 -0.67 -3.14 3.89
C LEU A 87 -0.35 -1.79 3.23
N ASN A 88 -1.18 -0.79 3.48
CA ASN A 88 -0.99 0.55 2.98
C ASN A 88 -1.32 1.58 4.07
N GLY A 89 -0.54 2.62 4.16
CA GLY A 89 -0.71 3.68 5.13
C GLY A 89 -0.04 4.98 4.67
N GLN A 90 -0.38 6.06 5.33
CA GLN A 90 0.25 7.34 5.06
C GLN A 90 1.70 7.29 5.56
N GLY A 91 2.65 7.58 4.66
CA GLY A 91 4.04 7.77 5.06
C GLY A 91 4.24 9.06 5.87
N PRO A 92 5.28 9.14 6.69
CA PRO A 92 5.63 10.36 7.42
C PRO A 92 5.92 11.52 6.46
N SER A 93 5.80 12.74 6.96
CA SER A 93 6.16 13.95 6.23
C SER A 93 7.69 14.04 6.06
N PRO A 94 8.17 14.65 4.97
CA PRO A 94 9.60 14.97 4.83
C PRO A 94 10.06 15.87 5.99
N LYS A 95 11.25 15.56 6.53
CA LYS A 95 11.87 16.34 7.61
C LYS A 95 13.38 16.26 7.48
N SER A 96 14.10 17.35 7.77
CA SER A 96 15.56 17.33 7.85
C SER A 96 15.99 16.34 8.95
N PHE A 97 17.02 15.55 8.68
CA PHE A 97 17.49 14.53 9.63
C PHE A 97 17.82 15.11 11.01
N LEU A 98 18.43 16.30 11.05
CA LEU A 98 18.84 16.96 12.29
C LEU A 98 17.65 17.52 13.10
N ASP A 99 16.48 17.67 12.45
CA ASP A 99 15.27 18.18 13.09
C ASP A 99 14.31 17.04 13.54
N ILE A 100 14.68 15.77 13.28
CA ILE A 100 13.86 14.61 13.67
C ILE A 100 14.01 14.36 15.17
N GLU A 101 12.88 14.40 15.87
CA GLU A 101 12.79 14.07 17.30
C GLU A 101 12.53 12.57 17.49
N ILE A 102 12.78 12.06 18.71
CA ILE A 102 12.54 10.64 19.04
C ILE A 102 11.07 10.25 18.88
N ASP A 103 10.14 11.15 19.16
CA ASP A 103 8.70 10.91 18.99
C ASP A 103 8.28 10.80 17.53
N ASP A 104 8.96 11.50 16.60
CA ASP A 104 8.77 11.31 15.17
C ASP A 104 9.16 9.87 14.77
N TRP A 105 10.28 9.35 15.31
CA TRP A 105 10.70 7.96 15.08
C TRP A 105 9.69 6.96 15.65
N ASN A 106 9.22 7.16 16.88
CA ASN A 106 8.24 6.29 17.53
C ASN A 106 6.94 6.23 16.71
N ALA A 107 6.44 7.38 16.25
CA ALA A 107 5.27 7.46 15.39
C ALA A 107 5.50 6.77 14.04
N ALA A 108 6.65 6.99 13.40
CA ALA A 108 6.98 6.37 12.12
C ALA A 108 7.11 4.84 12.24
N VAL A 109 7.71 4.33 13.31
CA VAL A 109 7.82 2.89 13.62
C VAL A 109 6.42 2.27 13.79
N LEU A 110 5.54 2.90 14.56
CA LEU A 110 4.17 2.43 14.72
C LEU A 110 3.45 2.38 13.36
N GLN A 111 3.49 3.45 12.59
CA GLN A 111 2.72 3.58 11.36
C GLN A 111 3.24 2.72 10.19
N ALA A 112 4.55 2.56 10.06
CA ALA A 112 5.15 1.96 8.88
C ALA A 112 5.89 0.63 9.14
N LEU A 113 5.93 0.16 10.39
CA LEU A 113 6.57 -1.11 10.75
C LEU A 113 5.66 -1.95 11.66
N THR A 114 5.48 -1.57 12.91
CA THR A 114 4.81 -2.44 13.91
C THR A 114 3.31 -2.56 13.67
N GLY A 115 2.63 -1.49 13.26
CA GLY A 115 1.21 -1.54 12.92
C GLY A 115 0.92 -2.50 11.75
N PRO A 116 1.56 -2.36 10.58
CA PRO A 116 1.44 -3.33 9.49
C PRO A 116 1.73 -4.78 9.90
N LEU A 117 2.75 -5.02 10.72
CA LEU A 117 3.07 -6.36 11.21
C LEU A 117 1.97 -6.92 12.14
N GLY A 118 1.32 -6.09 12.92
CA GLY A 118 0.17 -6.49 13.74
C GLY A 118 -1.00 -7.05 12.91
N LEU A 119 -1.29 -6.46 11.73
CA LEU A 119 -2.28 -7.01 10.79
C LEU A 119 -1.83 -8.35 10.21
N VAL A 120 -0.55 -8.46 9.81
CA VAL A 120 0.00 -9.73 9.30
C VAL A 120 -0.16 -10.85 10.31
N GLN A 121 0.15 -10.59 11.59
CA GLN A 121 0.02 -11.57 12.67
C GLN A 121 -1.43 -12.07 12.85
N ARG A 122 -2.42 -11.22 12.58
CA ARG A 122 -3.85 -11.58 12.69
C ARG A 122 -4.36 -12.42 11.53
N VAL A 123 -3.90 -12.15 10.31
CA VAL A 123 -4.44 -12.83 9.10
C VAL A 123 -3.73 -14.15 8.80
N VAL A 124 -2.43 -14.26 9.10
CA VAL A 124 -1.59 -15.41 8.72
C VAL A 124 -2.10 -16.75 9.27
N PRO A 125 -2.54 -16.89 10.52
CA PRO A 125 -3.03 -18.17 11.02
C PRO A 125 -4.17 -18.74 10.16
N GLY A 126 -5.21 -17.96 9.87
CA GLY A 126 -6.32 -18.40 9.03
C GLY A 126 -5.94 -18.62 7.57
N MET A 127 -5.03 -17.83 7.00
CA MET A 127 -4.49 -18.08 5.66
C MET A 127 -3.75 -19.42 5.57
N ARG A 128 -2.97 -19.78 6.62
CA ARG A 128 -2.29 -21.09 6.68
C ARG A 128 -3.26 -22.25 6.73
N GLU A 129 -4.30 -22.17 7.54
CA GLU A 129 -5.33 -23.21 7.66
C GLU A 129 -6.05 -23.45 6.33
N ARG A 130 -6.29 -22.38 5.54
CA ARG A 130 -6.96 -22.48 4.23
C ARG A 130 -6.03 -22.80 3.07
N GLY A 131 -4.70 -22.79 3.26
CA GLY A 131 -3.72 -23.03 2.20
C GLY A 131 -3.75 -21.98 1.08
N PHE A 132 -4.10 -20.74 1.42
CA PHE A 132 -4.11 -19.62 0.48
C PHE A 132 -3.96 -18.28 1.21
N GLY A 133 -3.08 -17.42 0.69
CA GLY A 133 -2.94 -16.04 1.15
C GLY A 133 -2.15 -15.19 0.17
N ARG A 134 -2.52 -13.91 0.05
CA ARG A 134 -1.81 -12.89 -0.73
C ARG A 134 -1.61 -11.65 0.13
N ILE A 135 -0.39 -11.38 0.52
CA ILE A 135 -0.02 -10.22 1.33
C ILE A 135 0.82 -9.30 0.46
N VAL A 136 0.35 -8.08 0.26
CA VAL A 136 1.05 -7.08 -0.54
C VAL A 136 1.17 -5.78 0.26
N ALA A 137 2.40 -5.30 0.43
CA ALA A 137 2.65 -4.03 1.10
C ALA A 137 2.96 -2.92 0.09
N VAL A 138 2.34 -1.76 0.28
CA VAL A 138 2.72 -0.53 -0.42
C VAL A 138 3.90 0.07 0.34
N SER A 139 5.08 -0.01 -0.27
CA SER A 139 6.31 0.59 0.26
C SER A 139 6.64 1.89 -0.48
N SER A 140 7.85 2.04 -0.99
CA SER A 140 8.29 3.20 -1.75
C SER A 140 9.52 2.85 -2.59
N ALA A 141 9.71 3.46 -3.75
CA ALA A 141 10.95 3.39 -4.52
C ALA A 141 12.18 3.83 -3.67
N MET A 142 11.95 4.67 -2.66
CA MET A 142 12.99 5.14 -1.75
C MET A 142 13.62 4.06 -0.85
N VAL A 143 13.05 2.85 -0.76
CA VAL A 143 13.74 1.73 -0.08
C VAL A 143 14.95 1.24 -0.86
N LYS A 144 14.97 1.47 -2.19
CA LYS A 144 16.12 1.19 -3.06
C LYS A 144 17.00 2.42 -3.32
N SER A 145 16.43 3.64 -3.21
CA SER A 145 17.13 4.91 -3.46
C SER A 145 16.85 5.91 -2.33
N PRO A 146 17.41 5.70 -1.13
CA PRO A 146 17.14 6.55 0.04
C PRO A 146 17.70 7.96 -0.12
N ASN A 147 17.00 8.95 0.47
CA ASN A 147 17.50 10.31 0.62
C ASN A 147 17.26 10.85 2.04
N SER A 148 18.07 11.80 2.50
CA SER A 148 18.08 12.26 3.90
C SER A 148 16.78 12.90 4.38
N PHE A 149 16.03 13.57 3.49
CA PHE A 149 14.75 14.21 3.85
C PHE A 149 13.61 13.23 4.13
N MET A 150 13.77 11.97 3.71
CA MET A 150 12.76 10.92 3.89
C MET A 150 13.23 9.84 4.87
N SER A 151 14.17 10.14 5.76
CA SER A 151 14.77 9.18 6.69
C SER A 151 13.77 8.39 7.52
N LEU A 152 12.74 9.05 8.05
CA LEU A 152 11.66 8.38 8.79
C LEU A 152 10.92 7.34 7.92
N SER A 153 10.67 7.67 6.65
CA SER A 153 9.94 6.80 5.74
C SER A 153 10.77 5.59 5.32
N HIS A 154 11.96 5.81 4.74
CA HIS A 154 12.72 4.66 4.23
C HIS A 154 13.37 3.83 5.35
N GLY A 155 13.74 4.44 6.48
CA GLY A 155 14.27 3.70 7.64
C GLY A 155 13.28 2.66 8.15
N THR A 156 12.02 3.05 8.37
CA THR A 156 10.97 2.15 8.85
C THR A 156 10.51 1.15 7.78
N ARG A 157 10.39 1.59 6.52
CA ARG A 157 9.97 0.73 5.41
C ARG A 157 11.03 -0.32 5.05
N LEU A 158 12.32 -0.01 5.17
CA LEU A 158 13.39 -1.01 5.03
C LEU A 158 13.32 -2.07 6.12
N GLY A 159 13.02 -1.67 7.37
CA GLY A 159 12.76 -2.62 8.45
C GLY A 159 11.60 -3.57 8.11
N LEU A 160 10.46 -3.04 7.67
CA LEU A 160 9.33 -3.83 7.20
C LEU A 160 9.72 -4.76 6.03
N THR A 161 10.49 -4.24 5.05
CA THR A 161 10.97 -5.01 3.90
C THR A 161 11.77 -6.24 4.34
N GLY A 162 12.68 -6.08 5.30
CA GLY A 162 13.47 -7.17 5.86
C GLY A 162 12.62 -8.24 6.52
N VAL A 163 11.65 -7.83 7.37
CA VAL A 163 10.74 -8.76 8.05
C VAL A 163 9.85 -9.50 7.05
N LEU A 164 9.23 -8.79 6.10
CA LEU A 164 8.36 -9.41 5.09
C LEU A 164 9.13 -10.36 4.17
N LYS A 165 10.40 -10.07 3.86
CA LYS A 165 11.26 -10.98 3.11
C LYS A 165 11.54 -12.29 3.86
N GLY A 166 11.82 -12.22 5.17
CA GLY A 166 11.94 -13.42 5.99
C GLY A 166 10.66 -14.24 5.98
N LEU A 167 9.54 -13.59 6.28
CA LEU A 167 8.22 -14.20 6.36
C LEU A 167 7.79 -14.85 5.02
N SER A 168 8.15 -14.26 3.89
CA SER A 168 7.80 -14.82 2.57
C SER A 168 8.36 -16.22 2.34
N LYS A 169 9.51 -16.56 2.95
CA LYS A 169 10.12 -17.89 2.86
C LYS A 169 9.36 -18.90 3.72
N ASP A 170 9.00 -18.49 4.94
CA ASP A 170 8.34 -19.40 5.90
C ASP A 170 6.90 -19.73 5.46
N LEU A 171 6.24 -18.80 4.77
CA LEU A 171 4.85 -18.94 4.35
C LEU A 171 4.65 -19.58 2.97
N ALA A 172 5.68 -19.65 2.15
CA ALA A 172 5.59 -20.17 0.77
C ALA A 172 5.01 -21.60 0.69
N GLN A 173 5.36 -22.48 1.63
CA GLN A 173 4.85 -23.84 1.71
C GLN A 173 3.33 -23.94 1.93
N PHE A 174 2.71 -22.86 2.42
CA PHE A 174 1.25 -22.77 2.66
C PHE A 174 0.52 -22.06 1.52
N ASN A 175 1.15 -21.86 0.35
CA ASN A 175 0.60 -21.09 -0.77
C ASN A 175 0.24 -19.64 -0.35
N ILE A 176 1.02 -19.06 0.55
CA ILE A 176 0.90 -17.67 0.96
C ILE A 176 2.09 -16.91 0.38
N THR A 177 1.82 -15.91 -0.45
CA THR A 177 2.85 -15.03 -1.00
C THR A 177 2.88 -13.70 -0.25
N VAL A 178 4.09 -13.16 -0.07
CA VAL A 178 4.31 -11.86 0.58
C VAL A 178 5.18 -11.03 -0.34
N ASN A 179 4.62 -9.97 -0.90
CA ASN A 179 5.32 -9.11 -1.86
C ASN A 179 5.15 -7.63 -1.49
N GLN A 180 5.92 -6.77 -2.13
CA GLN A 180 5.81 -5.33 -1.98
C GLN A 180 5.73 -4.64 -3.35
N LEU A 181 4.95 -3.58 -3.42
CA LEU A 181 4.94 -2.62 -4.52
C LEU A 181 5.68 -1.37 -4.08
N LEU A 182 6.61 -0.92 -4.90
CA LEU A 182 7.46 0.23 -4.65
C LEU A 182 7.08 1.37 -5.63
N PRO A 183 6.04 2.17 -5.32
CA PRO A 183 5.69 3.31 -6.15
C PRO A 183 6.75 4.40 -6.09
N GLU A 184 7.02 5.06 -7.22
CA GLU A 184 7.68 6.35 -7.27
C GLU A 184 6.62 7.46 -7.26
N ARG A 185 6.23 8.04 -8.40
CA ARG A 185 5.29 9.16 -8.47
C ARG A 185 4.04 8.76 -9.27
N PHE A 186 2.93 8.64 -8.56
CA PHE A 186 1.61 8.38 -9.12
C PHE A 186 0.72 9.61 -8.95
N ASP A 187 -0.12 9.90 -9.94
CA ASP A 187 -1.01 11.06 -9.93
C ASP A 187 -2.13 10.89 -8.89
N THR A 188 -1.88 11.39 -7.71
CA THR A 188 -2.74 11.29 -6.53
C THR A 188 -2.67 12.57 -5.72
N ALA A 189 -3.65 12.79 -4.83
CA ALA A 189 -3.64 13.92 -3.91
C ALA A 189 -2.34 14.03 -3.08
N ARG A 190 -1.62 12.93 -2.86
CA ARG A 190 -0.30 12.96 -2.21
C ARG A 190 0.73 13.69 -3.07
N GLN A 191 0.74 13.49 -4.39
CA GLN A 191 1.66 14.21 -5.28
C GLN A 191 1.30 15.67 -5.45
N GLU A 192 0.01 16.02 -5.41
CA GLU A 192 -0.44 17.41 -5.34
C GLU A 192 0.06 18.08 -4.06
N GLN A 193 -0.11 17.41 -2.91
CA GLN A 193 0.43 17.87 -1.63
C GLN A 193 1.95 18.09 -1.69
N MET A 194 2.70 17.16 -2.30
CA MET A 194 4.15 17.29 -2.46
C MET A 194 4.54 18.44 -3.40
N ALA A 195 3.73 18.74 -4.43
CA ALA A 195 3.93 19.92 -5.26
C ALA A 195 3.76 21.22 -4.43
N HIS A 196 2.72 21.30 -3.60
CA HIS A 196 2.53 22.43 -2.68
C HIS A 196 3.67 22.58 -1.66
N VAL A 197 4.26 21.48 -1.20
CA VAL A 197 5.46 21.53 -0.35
C VAL A 197 6.65 22.09 -1.14
N ALA A 198 6.89 21.62 -2.37
CA ALA A 198 7.96 22.12 -3.21
C ALA A 198 7.85 23.63 -3.52
N MET A 199 6.62 24.12 -3.80
CA MET A 199 6.35 25.54 -3.97
C MET A 199 6.86 26.38 -2.79
N LYS A 200 6.60 25.93 -1.57
CA LYS A 200 6.98 26.67 -0.35
C LYS A 200 8.50 26.65 -0.12
N PHE A 201 9.16 25.52 -0.41
CA PHE A 201 10.58 25.38 -0.18
C PHE A 201 11.45 26.01 -1.27
N LEU A 202 10.99 25.97 -2.51
CA LEU A 202 11.76 26.38 -3.68
C LEU A 202 11.34 27.76 -4.22
N GLY A 203 10.22 28.31 -3.77
CA GLY A 203 9.68 29.59 -4.26
C GLY A 203 9.20 29.52 -5.71
N ILE A 204 8.75 28.35 -6.18
CA ILE A 204 8.29 28.11 -7.56
C ILE A 204 6.77 28.04 -7.63
N THR A 205 6.20 28.14 -8.83
CA THR A 205 4.76 27.95 -9.06
C THR A 205 4.33 26.49 -8.93
N TYR A 206 3.02 26.26 -8.85
CA TYR A 206 2.46 24.90 -8.83
C TYR A 206 2.75 24.15 -10.13
N GLU A 207 2.62 24.82 -11.25
CA GLU A 207 2.89 24.29 -12.58
C GLU A 207 4.37 23.87 -12.71
N GLU A 208 5.30 24.70 -12.25
CA GLU A 208 6.72 24.36 -12.22
C GLU A 208 7.01 23.17 -11.31
N ALA A 209 6.39 23.11 -10.13
CA ALA A 209 6.54 21.99 -9.22
C ALA A 209 6.03 20.69 -9.85
N ARG A 210 4.86 20.73 -10.53
CA ARG A 210 4.31 19.58 -11.26
C ARG A 210 5.19 19.18 -12.44
N ALA A 211 5.71 20.14 -13.19
CA ALA A 211 6.63 19.88 -14.30
C ALA A 211 7.92 19.20 -13.82
N GLN A 212 8.48 19.63 -12.68
CA GLN A 212 9.63 18.97 -12.05
C GLN A 212 9.32 17.53 -11.62
N GLN A 213 8.14 17.28 -11.05
CA GLN A 213 7.72 15.93 -10.72
C GLN A 213 7.68 15.02 -11.96
N ILE A 214 7.12 15.51 -13.07
CA ILE A 214 7.04 14.77 -14.34
C ILE A 214 8.45 14.54 -14.91
N ALA A 215 9.28 15.57 -14.95
CA ALA A 215 10.65 15.51 -15.50
C ALA A 215 11.56 14.53 -14.72
N SER A 216 11.24 14.26 -13.44
CA SER A 216 11.99 13.28 -12.63
C SER A 216 11.70 11.82 -13.01
N ILE A 217 10.66 11.55 -13.81
CA ILE A 217 10.26 10.21 -14.23
C ILE A 217 10.69 9.98 -15.68
N LYS A 218 11.43 8.90 -15.94
CA LYS A 218 11.94 8.60 -17.29
C LYS A 218 10.84 8.39 -18.34
N ALA A 219 9.68 7.87 -17.91
CA ALA A 219 8.51 7.74 -18.77
C ALA A 219 7.88 9.09 -19.17
N GLY A 220 8.36 10.25 -18.68
CA GLY A 220 7.85 11.57 -19.01
C GLY A 220 6.43 11.86 -18.52
N ARG A 221 5.93 11.09 -17.56
CA ARG A 221 4.61 11.26 -16.95
C ARG A 221 4.57 10.67 -15.54
N LEU A 222 3.59 11.07 -14.76
CA LEU A 222 3.26 10.36 -13.52
C LEU A 222 2.57 9.02 -13.86
N GLY A 223 2.72 8.04 -12.97
CA GLY A 223 1.95 6.80 -13.02
C GLY A 223 0.46 7.09 -12.75
N ARG A 224 -0.42 6.40 -13.45
CA ARG A 224 -1.85 6.47 -13.15
C ARG A 224 -2.18 5.51 -12.00
N PRO A 225 -3.10 5.87 -11.09
CA PRO A 225 -3.50 5.01 -9.97
C PRO A 225 -3.98 3.62 -10.40
N ASP A 226 -4.68 3.51 -11.56
CA ASP A 226 -5.13 2.24 -12.12
C ASP A 226 -3.97 1.30 -12.47
N GLU A 227 -2.85 1.80 -13.01
CA GLU A 227 -1.65 1.01 -13.28
C GLU A 227 -1.07 0.38 -12.00
N PHE A 228 -1.18 1.09 -10.88
CA PHE A 228 -0.77 0.57 -9.58
C PHE A 228 -1.73 -0.51 -9.07
N GLY A 229 -3.03 -0.25 -9.17
CA GLY A 229 -4.09 -1.19 -8.80
C GLY A 229 -4.00 -2.49 -9.60
N ASP A 230 -3.72 -2.42 -10.90
CA ASP A 230 -3.58 -3.60 -11.77
C ASP A 230 -2.36 -4.45 -11.38
N ALA A 231 -1.23 -3.82 -11.03
CA ALA A 231 -0.07 -4.53 -10.50
C ALA A 231 -0.37 -5.23 -9.16
N PHE A 232 -1.15 -4.57 -8.29
CA PHE A 232 -1.63 -5.17 -7.05
C PHE A 232 -2.51 -6.39 -7.33
N ALA A 233 -3.51 -6.26 -8.19
CA ALA A 233 -4.42 -7.34 -8.55
C ALA A 233 -3.66 -8.54 -9.15
N PHE A 234 -2.65 -8.30 -9.99
CA PHE A 234 -1.79 -9.35 -10.52
C PHE A 234 -1.05 -10.11 -9.40
N LEU A 235 -0.46 -9.40 -8.42
CA LEU A 235 0.23 -10.07 -7.30
C LEU A 235 -0.75 -10.83 -6.38
N CYS A 236 -2.03 -10.48 -6.38
CA CYS A 236 -3.08 -11.18 -5.65
C CYS A 236 -3.63 -12.40 -6.39
N ALA A 237 -3.36 -12.53 -7.70
CA ALA A 237 -3.89 -13.59 -8.54
C ALA A 237 -3.45 -14.99 -8.08
N ALA A 238 -4.26 -16.00 -8.39
CA ALA A 238 -3.90 -17.40 -8.17
C ALA A 238 -2.62 -17.78 -8.95
N GLN A 239 -2.46 -17.24 -10.17
CA GLN A 239 -1.31 -17.47 -11.04
C GLN A 239 0.00 -16.85 -10.51
N ALA A 240 -0.07 -15.88 -9.61
CA ALA A 240 1.11 -15.29 -8.97
C ALA A 240 1.64 -16.12 -7.78
N GLY A 241 1.14 -17.33 -7.56
CA GLY A 241 1.50 -18.19 -6.42
C GLY A 241 2.99 -18.56 -6.32
N TYR A 242 3.78 -18.39 -7.39
CA TYR A 242 5.23 -18.64 -7.39
C TYR A 242 6.06 -17.35 -7.27
N ILE A 243 5.39 -16.18 -7.09
CA ILE A 243 6.02 -14.87 -6.90
C ILE A 243 5.91 -14.51 -5.43
N SER A 244 7.00 -14.65 -4.66
CA SER A 244 7.02 -14.31 -3.23
C SER A 244 8.34 -13.67 -2.83
N GLY A 245 8.29 -12.76 -1.87
CA GLY A 245 9.45 -12.02 -1.38
C GLY A 245 10.02 -11.01 -2.36
N GLN A 246 9.21 -10.51 -3.30
CA GLN A 246 9.62 -9.56 -4.33
C GLN A 246 9.28 -8.12 -3.94
N ASN A 247 10.15 -7.22 -4.39
CA ASN A 247 10.01 -5.77 -4.28
C ASN A 247 9.83 -5.21 -5.70
N LEU A 248 8.58 -5.23 -6.20
CA LEU A 248 8.26 -4.79 -7.55
C LEU A 248 8.21 -3.26 -7.62
N GLN A 249 9.13 -2.69 -8.37
CA GLN A 249 9.22 -1.25 -8.56
C GLN A 249 8.27 -0.78 -9.66
N LEU A 250 7.52 0.28 -9.37
CA LEU A 250 6.58 0.93 -10.28
C LEU A 250 6.97 2.41 -10.37
N ASP A 251 7.92 2.74 -11.25
CA ASP A 251 8.63 4.01 -11.25
C ASP A 251 8.81 4.64 -12.65
N GLY A 252 8.18 4.07 -13.67
CA GLY A 252 8.33 4.57 -15.04
C GLY A 252 9.76 4.51 -15.57
N GLY A 253 10.58 3.54 -15.09
CA GLY A 253 11.95 3.33 -15.53
C GLY A 253 12.97 4.27 -14.89
N SER A 254 12.65 4.89 -13.75
CA SER A 254 13.50 5.92 -13.13
C SER A 254 14.62 5.36 -12.24
N TYR A 255 14.53 4.09 -11.82
CA TYR A 255 15.58 3.46 -11.02
C TYR A 255 16.80 3.14 -11.87
N GLU A 256 17.97 3.58 -11.41
CA GLU A 256 19.24 3.41 -12.14
C GLU A 256 20.01 2.12 -11.76
N GLY A 257 19.58 1.44 -10.71
CA GLY A 257 20.22 0.20 -10.26
C GLY A 257 19.75 -1.01 -11.05
N VAL A 258 20.55 -2.10 -10.96
CA VAL A 258 20.25 -3.39 -11.61
C VAL A 258 19.43 -4.30 -10.68
N PHE A 259 19.62 -4.18 -9.33
CA PHE A 259 19.01 -5.04 -8.31
C PHE A 259 18.16 -4.26 -7.31
#